data_f6c67b1e464b9a7ee994458aa9b7b7ae
#
_entry.id   f6c67b1e464b9a7ee994458aa9b7b7ae
#
_cell.length_a   1.000
_cell.length_b   1.000
_cell.length_c   1.000
_cell.angle_alpha   90.00
_cell.angle_beta   90.00
_cell.angle_gamma   90.00
#
_symmetry.space_group_name_H-M   'P 1'
#
loop_
_entity.id
_entity.type
_entity.pdbx_description
1 polymer ?
#
loop_
_entity_poly.entity_id
_entity_poly.type
_entity_poly.pdbx_seq_one_letter_code
_entity_poly.pdbx_strand_id
1 'polypeptide(L)'
;MMRFMFLVASLLLCAAAFGAEPVVQLNSATVAPREIEDNTEKAVVRDYTRAWQSLAIALSENNSAALANDFVGQAQDELQQRVSAQQKSGLHTRYIDHGHNVQAVFYSQDGSAMQLRDTARLEVQMLDGDKVIHSDQFTQNYLVVMTAGDARWKVRVLQALPAK
;
A
#
# COMPACT_ATOMS: atom_id res chain seq x y z
N MET A 1 -61.14 22.36 -7.46
CA MET A 1 -60.42 21.09 -7.15
C MET A 1 -59.00 21.25 -7.59
N MET A 2 -58.10 21.59 -6.64
CA MET A 2 -56.66 21.87 -6.88
C MET A 2 -55.87 20.65 -6.43
N ARG A 3 -55.27 19.90 -7.38
CA ARG A 3 -54.41 18.74 -7.10
C ARG A 3 -52.99 19.22 -6.84
N PHE A 4 -52.54 19.15 -5.59
CA PHE A 4 -51.17 19.33 -5.20
C PHE A 4 -50.36 18.06 -5.55
N MET A 5 -49.38 18.19 -6.46
CA MET A 5 -48.48 17.14 -6.85
C MET A 5 -47.20 17.31 -5.98
N PHE A 6 -47.04 16.43 -4.98
CA PHE A 6 -45.81 16.37 -4.17
C PHE A 6 -44.70 15.69 -4.98
N LEU A 7 -43.69 16.48 -5.32
CA LEU A 7 -42.45 15.99 -5.92
C LEU A 7 -41.51 15.57 -4.80
N VAL A 8 -41.35 14.25 -4.60
CA VAL A 8 -40.40 13.70 -3.67
C VAL A 8 -39.06 13.61 -4.40
N ALA A 9 -38.13 14.53 -4.09
CA ALA A 9 -36.77 14.47 -4.56
C ALA A 9 -35.99 13.49 -3.66
N SER A 10 -35.72 12.28 -4.18
CA SER A 10 -34.81 11.32 -3.54
C SER A 10 -33.40 11.78 -3.75
N LEU A 11 -32.76 12.30 -2.69
CA LEU A 11 -31.33 12.56 -2.62
C LEU A 11 -30.59 11.22 -2.48
N LEU A 12 -30.02 10.71 -3.57
CA LEU A 12 -29.05 9.60 -3.49
C LEU A 12 -27.76 10.15 -2.86
N LEU A 13 -27.55 9.81 -1.59
CA LEU A 13 -26.29 10.01 -0.90
C LEU A 13 -25.29 8.94 -1.41
N CYS A 14 -24.45 9.29 -2.39
CA CYS A 14 -23.27 8.50 -2.73
C CYS A 14 -22.29 8.62 -1.56
N ALA A 15 -22.30 7.66 -0.65
CA ALA A 15 -21.25 7.49 0.33
C ALA A 15 -20.00 7.02 -0.43
N ALA A 16 -19.09 7.95 -0.76
CA ALA A 16 -17.74 7.60 -1.13
C ALA A 16 -17.09 6.93 0.10
N ALA A 17 -16.85 5.63 0.00
CA ALA A 17 -16.04 4.92 0.98
C ALA A 17 -14.60 5.45 0.82
N PHE A 18 -14.26 6.51 1.55
CA PHE A 18 -12.87 6.86 1.78
C PHE A 18 -12.26 5.71 2.60
N GLY A 19 -11.49 4.86 1.93
CA GLY A 19 -10.64 3.92 2.63
C GLY A 19 -9.76 4.71 3.60
N ALA A 20 -9.74 4.32 4.88
CA ALA A 20 -8.85 4.93 5.85
C ALA A 20 -7.41 4.82 5.33
N GLU A 21 -6.62 5.88 5.46
CA GLU A 21 -5.20 5.83 5.10
C GLU A 21 -4.50 4.73 5.91
N PRO A 22 -3.58 3.96 5.29
CA PRO A 22 -2.86 2.91 5.99
C PRO A 22 -2.10 3.51 7.19
N VAL A 23 -2.32 2.93 8.37
CA VAL A 23 -1.63 3.35 9.58
C VAL A 23 -0.33 2.58 9.69
N VAL A 24 0.79 3.24 9.36
CA VAL A 24 2.14 2.70 9.53
C VAL A 24 2.71 3.14 10.88
N GLN A 25 3.02 2.16 11.73
CA GLN A 25 3.70 2.37 13.00
C GLN A 25 5.14 1.86 12.87
N LEU A 26 6.12 2.77 12.92
CA LEU A 26 7.54 2.43 12.82
C LEU A 26 8.18 2.38 14.20
N ASN A 27 8.87 1.27 14.50
CA ASN A 27 9.73 1.11 15.66
C ASN A 27 11.19 1.12 15.19
N SER A 28 11.96 2.09 15.63
CA SER A 28 13.36 2.30 15.30
C SER A 28 14.34 1.99 16.45
N ALA A 29 13.84 1.53 17.60
CA ALA A 29 14.61 1.39 18.84
C ALA A 29 15.85 0.46 18.75
N THR A 30 15.86 -0.50 17.82
CA THR A 30 16.92 -1.50 17.67
C THR A 30 17.67 -1.40 16.34
N VAL A 31 17.46 -0.30 15.61
CA VAL A 31 18.11 -0.10 14.32
C VAL A 31 19.61 0.09 14.48
N ALA A 32 20.41 -0.51 13.60
CA ALA A 32 21.86 -0.41 13.57
C ALA A 32 22.37 -0.45 12.11
N PRO A 33 23.59 -0.02 11.82
CA PRO A 33 24.58 0.59 12.71
C PRO A 33 24.37 2.09 12.99
N ARG A 34 23.39 2.73 12.34
CA ARG A 34 23.09 4.15 12.50
C ARG A 34 21.71 4.33 13.13
N GLU A 35 21.58 5.29 14.04
CA GLU A 35 20.28 5.74 14.55
C GLU A 35 19.51 6.52 13.48
N ILE A 36 18.18 6.48 13.54
CA ILE A 36 17.30 7.21 12.63
C ILE A 36 16.94 8.54 13.28
N GLU A 37 17.23 9.63 12.59
CA GLU A 37 16.80 10.96 13.01
C GLU A 37 15.27 11.13 12.82
N ASP A 38 14.61 11.89 13.69
CA ASP A 38 13.16 12.12 13.69
C ASP A 38 12.59 12.48 12.31
N ASN A 39 13.29 13.34 11.56
CA ASN A 39 12.83 13.75 10.23
C ASN A 39 12.93 12.62 9.21
N THR A 40 13.96 11.78 9.33
CA THR A 40 14.11 10.59 8.49
C THR A 40 13.02 9.57 8.82
N GLU A 41 12.74 9.33 10.10
CA GLU A 41 11.67 8.44 10.52
C GLU A 41 10.31 8.86 9.96
N LYS A 42 9.96 10.13 10.11
CA LYS A 42 8.73 10.71 9.56
C LYS A 42 8.68 10.58 8.03
N ALA A 43 9.80 10.81 7.34
CA ALA A 43 9.87 10.67 5.88
C ALA A 43 9.67 9.21 5.45
N VAL A 44 10.30 8.24 6.12
CA VAL A 44 10.15 6.81 5.85
C VAL A 44 8.69 6.37 6.06
N VAL A 45 8.06 6.74 7.18
CA VAL A 45 6.66 6.42 7.46
C VAL A 45 5.74 6.99 6.38
N ARG A 46 5.88 8.27 6.04
CA ARG A 46 5.09 8.94 5.00
C ARG A 46 5.25 8.24 3.64
N ASP A 47 6.49 7.96 3.23
CA ASP A 47 6.77 7.44 1.90
C ASP A 47 6.42 5.95 1.80
N TYR A 48 6.57 5.18 2.87
CA TYR A 48 6.10 3.79 2.94
C TYR A 48 4.57 3.69 2.91
N THR A 49 3.86 4.56 3.65
CA THR A 49 2.39 4.68 3.56
C THR A 49 1.95 4.96 2.12
N ARG A 50 2.63 5.91 1.44
CA ARG A 50 2.33 6.24 0.04
C ARG A 50 2.60 5.07 -0.91
N ALA A 51 3.66 4.29 -0.68
CA ALA A 51 3.94 3.11 -1.48
C ALA A 51 2.79 2.09 -1.42
N TRP A 52 2.21 1.84 -0.24
CA TRP A 52 1.04 0.97 -0.12
C TRP A 52 -0.20 1.53 -0.82
N GLN A 53 -0.42 2.85 -0.76
CA GLN A 53 -1.50 3.51 -1.53
C GLN A 53 -1.29 3.34 -3.04
N SER A 54 -0.07 3.56 -3.54
CA SER A 54 0.28 3.37 -4.96
C SER A 54 0.08 1.92 -5.40
N LEU A 55 0.43 0.94 -4.56
CA LEU A 55 0.20 -0.47 -4.82
C LEU A 55 -1.31 -0.80 -4.89
N ALA A 56 -2.10 -0.28 -3.96
CA ALA A 56 -3.55 -0.47 -3.96
C ALA A 56 -4.19 0.09 -5.24
N ILE A 57 -3.80 1.30 -5.67
CA ILE A 57 -4.24 1.92 -6.92
C ILE A 57 -3.83 1.07 -8.12
N ALA A 58 -2.55 0.66 -8.20
CA ALA A 58 -2.03 -0.12 -9.32
C ALA A 58 -2.81 -1.43 -9.53
N LEU A 59 -3.17 -2.10 -8.45
CA LEU A 59 -3.89 -3.38 -8.49
C LEU A 59 -5.39 -3.20 -8.74
N SER A 60 -6.02 -2.17 -8.15
CA SER A 60 -7.46 -1.93 -8.35
C SER A 60 -7.80 -1.39 -9.74
N GLU A 61 -6.88 -0.65 -10.36
CA GLU A 61 -7.08 -0.03 -11.67
C GLU A 61 -6.35 -0.76 -12.80
N ASN A 62 -5.61 -1.83 -12.51
CA ASN A 62 -4.70 -2.49 -13.48
C ASN A 62 -3.72 -1.49 -14.13
N ASN A 63 -3.24 -0.52 -13.33
CA ASN A 63 -2.41 0.58 -13.77
C ASN A 63 -1.01 0.53 -13.16
N SER A 64 -0.06 -0.10 -13.85
CA SER A 64 1.32 -0.21 -13.36
C SER A 64 2.07 1.13 -13.29
N ALA A 65 1.61 2.18 -13.99
CA ALA A 65 2.24 3.51 -13.92
C ALA A 65 2.11 4.14 -12.53
N ALA A 66 1.09 3.76 -11.74
CA ALA A 66 0.93 4.21 -10.35
C ALA A 66 2.12 3.84 -9.45
N LEU A 67 2.89 2.80 -9.79
CA LEU A 67 4.04 2.33 -9.00
C LEU A 67 5.31 3.19 -9.17
N ALA A 68 5.44 3.96 -10.25
CA ALA A 68 6.71 4.55 -10.69
C ALA A 68 7.35 5.52 -9.68
N ASN A 69 6.54 6.19 -8.87
CA ASN A 69 7.04 7.18 -7.93
C ASN A 69 7.55 6.60 -6.60
N ASP A 70 7.02 5.44 -6.20
CA ASP A 70 7.19 4.91 -4.85
C ASP A 70 7.93 3.56 -4.84
N PHE A 71 8.08 2.91 -6.00
CA PHE A 71 8.80 1.65 -6.18
C PHE A 71 9.95 1.78 -7.17
N VAL A 72 11.02 0.99 -6.96
CA VAL A 72 12.19 0.90 -7.85
C VAL A 72 12.76 -0.52 -7.82
N GLY A 73 13.53 -0.87 -8.87
CA GLY A 73 14.25 -2.15 -8.94
C GLY A 73 13.33 -3.35 -8.79
N GLN A 74 13.75 -4.35 -8.00
CA GLN A 74 13.07 -5.62 -7.86
C GLN A 74 11.58 -5.47 -7.51
N ALA A 75 11.25 -4.63 -6.53
CA ALA A 75 9.86 -4.42 -6.12
C ALA A 75 9.01 -3.86 -7.27
N GLN A 76 9.54 -2.90 -8.02
CA GLN A 76 8.84 -2.33 -9.17
C GLN A 76 8.61 -3.39 -10.26
N ASP A 77 9.64 -4.17 -10.60
CA ASP A 77 9.57 -5.18 -11.66
C ASP A 77 8.55 -6.28 -11.32
N GLU A 78 8.59 -6.81 -10.09
CA GLU A 78 7.66 -7.86 -9.63
C GLU A 78 6.22 -7.36 -9.59
N LEU A 79 5.99 -6.13 -9.09
CA LEU A 79 4.65 -5.56 -9.01
C LEU A 79 4.09 -5.23 -10.40
N GLN A 80 4.91 -4.74 -11.34
CA GLN A 80 4.49 -4.52 -12.73
C GLN A 80 4.10 -5.84 -13.41
N GLN A 81 4.86 -6.91 -13.20
CA GLN A 81 4.52 -8.25 -13.70
C GLN A 81 3.20 -8.73 -13.12
N ARG A 82 2.96 -8.53 -11.81
CA ARG A 82 1.70 -8.90 -11.14
C ARG A 82 0.51 -8.13 -11.73
N VAL A 83 0.61 -6.81 -11.89
CA VAL A 83 -0.44 -5.97 -12.52
C VAL A 83 -0.71 -6.44 -13.95
N SER A 84 0.34 -6.71 -14.73
CA SER A 84 0.21 -7.21 -16.11
C SER A 84 -0.48 -8.57 -16.19
N ALA A 85 -0.15 -9.50 -15.30
CA ALA A 85 -0.78 -10.81 -15.25
C ALA A 85 -2.28 -10.68 -14.87
N GLN A 86 -2.59 -9.84 -13.91
CA GLN A 86 -3.96 -9.56 -13.48
C GLN A 86 -4.78 -8.93 -14.62
N GLN A 87 -4.23 -7.95 -15.33
CA GLN A 87 -4.87 -7.31 -16.47
C GLN A 87 -5.21 -8.32 -17.57
N LYS A 88 -4.32 -9.27 -17.87
CA LYS A 88 -4.56 -10.34 -18.86
C LYS A 88 -5.68 -11.28 -18.45
N SER A 89 -5.89 -11.50 -17.17
CA SER A 89 -6.99 -12.34 -16.67
C SER A 89 -8.33 -11.62 -16.59
N GLY A 90 -8.36 -10.30 -16.82
CA GLY A 90 -9.55 -9.47 -16.69
C GLY A 90 -10.01 -9.24 -15.24
N LEU A 91 -9.19 -9.62 -14.26
CA LEU A 91 -9.49 -9.46 -12.84
C LEU A 91 -8.88 -8.17 -12.28
N HIS A 92 -9.37 -7.76 -11.11
CA HIS A 92 -8.83 -6.67 -10.31
C HIS A 92 -8.59 -7.14 -8.88
N THR A 93 -7.63 -6.54 -8.19
CA THR A 93 -7.42 -6.80 -6.77
C THR A 93 -7.59 -5.51 -5.98
N ARG A 94 -8.45 -5.53 -4.97
CA ARG A 94 -8.61 -4.44 -4.01
C ARG A 94 -7.94 -4.83 -2.70
N TYR A 95 -7.02 -3.99 -2.23
CA TYR A 95 -6.50 -4.06 -0.88
C TYR A 95 -7.30 -3.15 0.05
N ILE A 96 -7.72 -3.70 1.19
CA ILE A 96 -8.21 -2.95 2.34
C ILE A 96 -7.15 -3.11 3.42
N ASP A 97 -6.48 -2.01 3.73
CA ASP A 97 -5.36 -1.97 4.66
C ASP A 97 -5.87 -1.73 6.08
N HIS A 98 -5.55 -2.65 7.00
CA HIS A 98 -5.89 -2.59 8.42
C HIS A 98 -4.70 -2.18 9.29
N GLY A 99 -3.57 -1.83 8.69
CA GLY A 99 -2.40 -1.28 9.35
C GLY A 99 -1.14 -2.13 9.26
N HIS A 100 -0.04 -1.45 9.49
CA HIS A 100 1.33 -1.95 9.40
C HIS A 100 2.08 -1.75 10.71
N ASN A 101 2.66 -2.82 11.23
CA ASN A 101 3.59 -2.77 12.36
C ASN A 101 5.00 -3.00 11.84
N VAL A 102 5.76 -1.93 11.71
CA VAL A 102 7.05 -1.90 11.01
C VAL A 102 8.19 -1.76 12.02
N GLN A 103 9.20 -2.62 11.90
CA GLN A 103 10.44 -2.53 12.65
C GLN A 103 11.59 -2.19 11.72
N ALA A 104 12.31 -1.09 11.98
CA ALA A 104 13.58 -0.81 11.32
C ALA A 104 14.66 -1.73 11.91
N VAL A 105 15.33 -2.51 11.06
CA VAL A 105 16.35 -3.48 11.49
C VAL A 105 17.75 -3.12 11.05
N PHE A 106 17.86 -2.32 9.98
CA PHE A 106 19.14 -1.84 9.46
C PHE A 106 18.96 -0.46 8.85
N TYR A 107 19.90 0.44 9.11
CA TYR A 107 20.04 1.73 8.45
C TYR A 107 21.51 1.93 8.06
N SER A 108 21.78 2.13 6.78
CA SER A 108 23.16 2.24 6.26
C SER A 108 23.87 3.47 6.84
N GLN A 109 25.18 3.38 7.01
CA GLN A 109 25.98 4.46 7.58
C GLN A 109 25.92 5.75 6.75
N ASP A 110 25.83 5.62 5.42
CA ASP A 110 25.70 6.73 4.48
C ASP A 110 24.25 7.30 4.40
N GLY A 111 23.30 6.65 5.07
CA GLY A 111 21.90 7.08 5.05
C GLY A 111 21.14 6.76 3.77
N SER A 112 21.68 5.94 2.87
CA SER A 112 21.11 5.69 1.55
C SER A 112 20.11 4.53 1.50
N ALA A 113 20.15 3.61 2.48
CA ALA A 113 19.33 2.40 2.50
C ALA A 113 18.85 2.04 3.90
N MET A 114 17.62 1.55 3.98
CA MET A 114 17.00 1.06 5.22
C MET A 114 16.31 -0.26 4.97
N GLN A 115 16.54 -1.24 5.86
CA GLN A 115 15.81 -2.49 5.87
C GLN A 115 14.77 -2.48 6.97
N LEU A 116 13.55 -2.86 6.61
CA LEU A 116 12.41 -2.94 7.51
C LEU A 116 11.87 -4.37 7.55
N ARG A 117 11.25 -4.73 8.67
CA ARG A 117 10.34 -5.86 8.79
C ARG A 117 8.95 -5.32 9.03
N ASP A 118 8.02 -5.67 8.19
CA ASP A 118 6.64 -5.21 8.28
C ASP A 118 5.71 -6.39 8.56
N THR A 119 4.83 -6.22 9.52
CA THR A 119 3.69 -7.10 9.78
C THR A 119 2.43 -6.35 9.37
N ALA A 120 1.98 -6.63 8.15
CA ALA A 120 0.80 -6.01 7.54
C ALA A 120 -0.46 -6.82 7.82
N ARG A 121 -1.54 -6.15 8.22
CA ARG A 121 -2.89 -6.74 8.33
C ARG A 121 -3.70 -6.27 7.15
N LEU A 122 -4.06 -7.19 6.28
CA LEU A 122 -4.66 -6.89 4.98
C LEU A 122 -5.94 -7.70 4.78
N GLU A 123 -6.93 -7.08 4.14
CA GLU A 123 -8.00 -7.77 3.45
C GLU A 123 -7.77 -7.61 1.95
N VAL A 124 -7.82 -8.72 1.23
CA VAL A 124 -7.63 -8.75 -0.23
C VAL A 124 -8.89 -9.26 -0.87
N GLN A 125 -9.46 -8.46 -1.74
CA GLN A 125 -10.64 -8.80 -2.54
C GLN A 125 -10.23 -8.97 -4.01
N MET A 126 -10.64 -10.08 -4.60
CA MET A 126 -10.53 -10.30 -6.06
C MET A 126 -11.87 -9.96 -6.70
N LEU A 127 -11.84 -9.16 -7.75
CA LEU A 127 -13.03 -8.66 -8.45
C LEU A 127 -13.02 -9.08 -9.92
N ASP A 128 -14.19 -9.48 -10.41
CA ASP A 128 -14.52 -9.60 -11.83
C ASP A 128 -15.50 -8.46 -12.17
N GLY A 129 -15.01 -7.42 -12.88
CA GLY A 129 -15.67 -6.13 -12.96
C GLY A 129 -15.89 -5.55 -11.56
N ASP A 130 -17.13 -5.21 -11.23
CA ASP A 130 -17.52 -4.68 -9.90
C ASP A 130 -17.87 -5.76 -8.88
N LYS A 131 -17.89 -7.03 -9.29
CA LYS A 131 -18.29 -8.15 -8.44
C LYS A 131 -17.11 -8.72 -7.68
N VAL A 132 -17.18 -8.71 -6.34
CA VAL A 132 -16.23 -9.46 -5.50
C VAL A 132 -16.49 -10.94 -5.66
N ILE A 133 -15.50 -11.69 -6.17
CA ILE A 133 -15.56 -13.15 -6.36
C ILE A 133 -14.79 -13.91 -5.28
N HIS A 134 -13.88 -13.25 -4.59
CA HIS A 134 -13.13 -13.80 -3.46
C HIS A 134 -12.73 -12.68 -2.50
N SER A 135 -12.75 -12.95 -1.20
CA SER A 135 -12.23 -12.05 -0.15
C SER A 135 -11.54 -12.88 0.92
N ASP A 136 -10.37 -12.42 1.37
CA ASP A 136 -9.60 -13.06 2.42
C ASP A 136 -8.93 -12.01 3.30
N GLN A 137 -8.92 -12.24 4.63
CA GLN A 137 -8.22 -11.41 5.60
C GLN A 137 -7.05 -12.20 6.18
N PHE A 138 -5.88 -11.61 6.18
CA PHE A 138 -4.68 -12.25 6.70
C PHE A 138 -3.67 -11.25 7.24
N THR A 139 -2.73 -11.79 8.01
CA THR A 139 -1.53 -11.07 8.43
C THR A 139 -0.34 -11.60 7.65
N GLN A 140 0.37 -10.71 6.97
CA GLN A 140 1.54 -11.04 6.17
C GLN A 140 2.78 -10.32 6.69
N ASN A 141 3.87 -11.08 6.84
CA ASN A 141 5.17 -10.51 7.13
C ASN A 141 5.93 -10.22 5.84
N TYR A 142 6.56 -9.04 5.78
CA TYR A 142 7.40 -8.62 4.65
C TYR A 142 8.81 -8.28 5.10
N LEU A 143 9.78 -8.65 4.28
CA LEU A 143 11.08 -8.03 4.24
C LEU A 143 11.02 -6.86 3.26
N VAL A 144 11.38 -5.67 3.72
CA VAL A 144 11.33 -4.45 2.93
C VAL A 144 12.71 -3.81 2.90
N VAL A 145 13.16 -3.38 1.72
CA VAL A 145 14.32 -2.51 1.59
C VAL A 145 13.86 -1.22 0.94
N MET A 146 14.09 -0.12 1.63
CA MET A 146 13.89 1.22 1.10
C MET A 146 15.22 1.87 0.76
N THR A 147 15.24 2.68 -0.29
CA THR A 147 16.40 3.48 -0.69
C THR A 147 16.02 4.96 -0.78
N ALA A 148 16.93 5.81 -0.32
CA ALA A 148 16.79 7.25 -0.48
C ALA A 148 16.86 7.63 -1.97
N GLY A 149 15.85 8.36 -2.45
CA GLY A 149 15.86 9.01 -3.76
C GLY A 149 16.00 10.53 -3.60
N ASP A 150 15.99 11.25 -4.71
CA ASP A 150 16.19 12.72 -4.70
C ASP A 150 15.16 13.47 -3.85
N ALA A 151 13.91 13.02 -3.85
CA ALA A 151 12.80 13.72 -3.19
C ALA A 151 12.11 12.87 -2.10
N ARG A 152 12.30 11.55 -2.11
CA ARG A 152 11.60 10.63 -1.21
C ARG A 152 12.28 9.28 -1.10
N TRP A 153 11.94 8.53 -0.04
CA TRP A 153 12.27 7.13 0.07
C TRP A 153 11.42 6.29 -0.91
N LYS A 154 12.04 5.28 -1.52
CA LYS A 154 11.38 4.36 -2.45
C LYS A 154 11.58 2.92 -2.01
N VAL A 155 10.56 2.09 -2.19
CA VAL A 155 10.63 0.65 -1.92
C VAL A 155 11.37 -0.04 -3.06
N ARG A 156 12.50 -0.67 -2.74
CA ARG A 156 13.35 -1.43 -3.69
C ARG A 156 13.09 -2.93 -3.62
N VAL A 157 12.76 -3.43 -2.44
CA VAL A 157 12.39 -4.83 -2.20
C VAL A 157 11.14 -4.85 -1.34
N LEU A 158 10.16 -5.65 -1.71
CA LEU A 158 8.94 -5.95 -0.96
C LEU A 158 8.68 -7.45 -1.04
N GLN A 159 9.33 -8.22 -0.18
CA GLN A 159 9.28 -9.67 -0.23
C GLN A 159 8.39 -10.23 0.88
N ALA A 160 7.32 -10.93 0.49
CA ALA A 160 6.51 -11.68 1.44
C ALA A 160 7.34 -12.82 2.05
N LEU A 161 7.31 -12.93 3.37
CA LEU A 161 7.98 -14.00 4.11
C LEU A 161 7.00 -15.15 4.37
N PRO A 162 7.47 -16.42 4.40
CA PRO A 162 6.62 -17.54 4.75
C PRO A 162 5.95 -17.34 6.11
N ALA A 163 4.71 -17.81 6.26
CA ALA A 163 4.08 -17.93 7.57
C ALA A 163 4.91 -18.90 8.43
N LYS A 164 5.17 -18.49 9.68
CA LYS A 164 5.85 -19.37 10.65
C LYS A 164 4.88 -20.36 11.22
#